data_4e4d8a10862ae0836bd4f21838b20319
#
_entry.id   4e4d8a10862ae0836bd4f21838b20319
#
_cell.length_a   1.000
_cell.length_b   1.000
_cell.length_c   1.000
_cell.angle_alpha   90.00
_cell.angle_beta   90.00
_cell.angle_gamma   90.00
#
_symmetry.space_group_name_H-M   'P 1'
#
loop_
_entity.id
_entity.type
_entity.pdbx_description
1 polymer ?
#
loop_
_entity_poly.entity_id
_entity_poly.type
_entity_poly.pdbx_seq_one_letter_code
_entity_poly.pdbx_strand_id
1 'polypeptide(L)'
;MFQDYLNDDTAEQWRWAGLYFDAKEYSQAADLLARVVERTPEQVGPRLLLARAYYHSAQLGRAEEQLREVIARDPVEQYAHLMLGRTLQRRGRPAEAARWLRLASALEGGGAPDA
;
A
#
# COMPACT_ATOMS: atom_id res chain seq x y z
N MET A 1 28.18 12.16 -8.93
CA MET A 1 27.84 11.53 -10.16
C MET A 1 27.13 10.22 -9.96
N PHE A 2 27.77 9.29 -9.28
CA PHE A 2 27.13 8.01 -9.02
C PHE A 2 25.84 8.19 -8.22
N GLN A 3 25.85 9.10 -7.26
CA GLN A 3 24.68 9.36 -6.43
C GLN A 3 23.53 9.91 -7.26
N ASP A 4 23.83 10.79 -8.21
CA ASP A 4 22.80 11.32 -9.09
C ASP A 4 22.18 10.22 -9.93
N TYR A 5 23.02 9.29 -10.37
CA TYR A 5 22.55 8.16 -11.13
C TYR A 5 21.57 7.32 -10.30
N LEU A 6 21.87 7.12 -9.02
CA LEU A 6 20.97 6.35 -8.15
C LEU A 6 19.64 7.05 -7.94
N ASN A 7 19.66 8.39 -7.86
CA ASN A 7 18.41 9.14 -7.70
C ASN A 7 17.56 9.04 -8.95
N ASP A 8 18.20 9.14 -10.12
CA ASP A 8 17.51 8.96 -11.40
C ASP A 8 16.93 7.56 -11.48
N ASP A 9 17.67 6.58 -10.97
CA ASP A 9 17.22 5.20 -10.99
C ASP A 9 15.94 5.03 -10.16
N THR A 10 15.85 5.73 -9.03
CA THR A 10 14.64 5.64 -8.21
C THR A 10 13.42 6.19 -8.95
N ALA A 11 13.58 7.33 -9.63
CA ALA A 11 12.49 7.90 -10.41
C ALA A 11 12.10 6.98 -11.56
N GLU A 12 13.08 6.36 -12.19
CA GLU A 12 12.83 5.40 -13.26
C GLU A 12 12.08 4.19 -12.72
N GLN A 13 12.51 3.68 -11.58
CA GLN A 13 11.86 2.53 -10.96
C GLN A 13 10.40 2.84 -10.62
N TRP A 14 10.15 4.05 -10.10
CA TRP A 14 8.80 4.46 -9.78
C TRP A 14 7.93 4.49 -11.03
N ARG A 15 8.44 5.03 -12.12
CA ARG A 15 7.71 5.11 -13.38
C ARG A 15 7.42 3.74 -13.95
N TRP A 16 8.42 2.85 -13.98
CA TRP A 16 8.23 1.51 -14.50
C TRP A 16 7.28 0.71 -13.62
N ALA A 17 7.36 0.92 -12.31
CA ALA A 17 6.44 0.23 -11.40
C ALA A 17 5.00 0.57 -11.72
N GLY A 18 4.72 1.85 -12.01
CA GLY A 18 3.39 2.26 -12.39
C GLY A 18 2.91 1.59 -13.67
N LEU A 19 3.80 1.48 -14.64
CA LEU A 19 3.47 0.83 -15.91
C LEU A 19 3.17 -0.65 -15.70
N TYR A 20 4.00 -1.33 -14.92
CA TYR A 20 3.75 -2.74 -14.61
C TYR A 20 2.44 -2.91 -13.85
N PHE A 21 2.17 -2.03 -12.89
CA PHE A 21 0.94 -2.10 -12.12
C PHE A 21 -0.27 -1.94 -13.05
N ASP A 22 -0.22 -0.94 -13.94
CA ASP A 22 -1.32 -0.70 -14.87
C ASP A 22 -1.52 -1.85 -15.84
N ALA A 23 -0.44 -2.56 -16.17
CA ALA A 23 -0.50 -3.73 -17.03
C ALA A 23 -0.88 -4.99 -16.25
N LYS A 24 -1.17 -4.87 -14.96
CA LYS A 24 -1.52 -5.98 -14.07
C LYS A 24 -0.39 -6.97 -13.88
N GLU A 25 0.83 -6.53 -14.09
CA GLU A 25 2.02 -7.32 -13.82
C GLU A 25 2.45 -7.02 -12.38
N TYR A 26 1.66 -7.51 -11.44
CA TYR A 26 1.75 -7.06 -10.05
C TYR A 26 3.03 -7.53 -9.35
N SER A 27 3.53 -8.71 -9.69
CA SER A 27 4.76 -9.19 -9.06
C SER A 27 5.95 -8.32 -9.46
N GLN A 28 6.03 -7.96 -10.74
CA GLN A 28 7.10 -7.10 -11.22
C GLN A 28 6.97 -5.70 -10.62
N ALA A 29 5.73 -5.21 -10.54
CA ALA A 29 5.48 -3.91 -9.91
C ALA A 29 5.94 -3.93 -8.46
N ALA A 30 5.63 -5.01 -7.73
CA ALA A 30 6.01 -5.11 -6.32
C ALA A 30 7.53 -5.11 -6.15
N ASP A 31 8.26 -5.82 -7.02
CA ASP A 31 9.72 -5.86 -6.92
C ASP A 31 10.31 -4.46 -7.04
N LEU A 32 9.83 -3.68 -8.02
CA LEU A 32 10.31 -2.33 -8.20
C LEU A 32 9.87 -1.41 -7.07
N LEU A 33 8.62 -1.55 -6.64
CA LEU A 33 8.09 -0.69 -5.57
C LEU A 33 8.80 -0.93 -4.24
N ALA A 34 9.21 -2.18 -3.99
CA ALA A 34 9.98 -2.46 -2.77
C ALA A 34 11.27 -1.66 -2.75
N ARG A 35 11.94 -1.53 -3.89
CA ARG A 35 13.16 -0.73 -3.98
C ARG A 35 12.88 0.75 -3.79
N VAL A 36 11.78 1.23 -4.36
CA VAL A 36 11.39 2.63 -4.20
C VAL A 36 11.11 2.94 -2.74
N VAL A 37 10.39 2.04 -2.06
CA VAL A 37 10.06 2.23 -0.65
C VAL A 37 11.32 2.27 0.22
N GLU A 38 12.32 1.43 -0.10
CA GLU A 38 13.58 1.46 0.63
C GLU A 38 14.27 2.82 0.54
N ARG A 39 14.12 3.49 -0.59
CA ARG A 39 14.75 4.79 -0.79
C ARG A 39 13.89 5.95 -0.31
N THR A 40 12.60 5.73 -0.16
CA THR A 40 11.68 6.78 0.25
C THR A 40 10.80 6.29 1.41
N PRO A 41 11.42 5.85 2.50
CA PRO A 41 10.65 5.15 3.56
C PRO A 41 9.57 6.00 4.22
N GLU A 42 9.69 7.32 4.18
CA GLU A 42 8.68 8.18 4.80
C GLU A 42 7.47 8.43 3.91
N GLN A 43 7.56 8.08 2.64
CA GLN A 43 6.46 8.39 1.73
C GLN A 43 5.39 7.32 1.79
N VAL A 44 4.16 7.74 2.00
CA VAL A 44 3.03 6.83 2.10
C VAL A 44 2.62 6.31 0.72
N GLY A 45 2.68 7.17 -0.30
CA GLY A 45 2.23 6.79 -1.64
C GLY A 45 2.88 5.54 -2.21
N PRO A 46 4.22 5.47 -2.29
CA PRO A 46 4.87 4.26 -2.79
C PRO A 46 4.58 3.03 -1.95
N ARG A 47 4.52 3.19 -0.64
CA ARG A 47 4.25 2.07 0.26
C ARG A 47 2.84 1.53 0.06
N LEU A 48 1.87 2.43 -0.13
CA LEU A 48 0.50 2.02 -0.36
C LEU A 48 0.36 1.28 -1.69
N LEU A 49 1.04 1.76 -2.73
CA LEU A 49 1.00 1.08 -4.02
C LEU A 49 1.69 -0.27 -3.94
N LEU A 50 2.78 -0.36 -3.16
CA LEU A 50 3.45 -1.64 -2.92
C LEU A 50 2.49 -2.64 -2.26
N ALA A 51 1.75 -2.18 -1.25
CA ALA A 51 0.78 -3.03 -0.57
C ALA A 51 -0.27 -3.54 -1.56
N ARG A 52 -0.73 -2.66 -2.45
CA ARG A 52 -1.71 -3.06 -3.47
C ARG A 52 -1.14 -4.08 -4.44
N ALA A 53 0.11 -3.92 -4.84
CA ALA A 53 0.76 -4.88 -5.73
C ALA A 53 0.90 -6.23 -5.04
N TYR A 54 1.28 -6.23 -3.76
CA TYR A 54 1.33 -7.48 -2.99
C TYR A 54 -0.05 -8.12 -2.88
N TYR A 55 -1.08 -7.31 -2.63
CA TYR A 55 -2.44 -7.84 -2.51
C TYR A 55 -2.87 -8.53 -3.81
N HIS A 56 -2.66 -7.87 -4.94
CA HIS A 56 -3.09 -8.40 -6.22
C HIS A 56 -2.25 -9.59 -6.68
N SER A 57 -1.03 -9.72 -6.19
CA SER A 57 -0.19 -10.88 -6.51
C SER A 57 -0.30 -11.97 -5.44
N ALA A 58 -1.29 -11.85 -4.55
CA ALA A 58 -1.58 -12.83 -3.50
C ALA A 58 -0.45 -12.99 -2.48
N GLN A 59 0.40 -11.98 -2.35
CA GLN A 59 1.42 -11.95 -1.31
C GLN A 59 0.83 -11.26 -0.08
N LEU A 60 -0.13 -11.92 0.54
CA LEU A 60 -1.01 -11.28 1.52
C LEU A 60 -0.32 -10.91 2.81
N GLY A 61 0.65 -11.71 3.26
CA GLY A 61 1.41 -11.36 4.45
C GLY A 61 2.21 -10.10 4.27
N ARG A 62 2.83 -9.95 3.10
CA ARG A 62 3.59 -8.75 2.78
C ARG A 62 2.68 -7.55 2.62
N ALA A 63 1.49 -7.76 2.03
CA ALA A 63 0.53 -6.67 1.92
C ALA A 63 0.11 -6.19 3.30
N GLU A 64 -0.17 -7.11 4.21
CA GLU A 64 -0.56 -6.74 5.56
C GLU A 64 0.52 -5.92 6.26
N GLU A 65 1.79 -6.34 6.14
CA GLU A 65 2.89 -5.60 6.76
C GLU A 65 2.94 -4.17 6.27
N GLN A 66 2.82 -3.97 4.97
CA GLN A 66 2.91 -2.63 4.41
C GLN A 66 1.71 -1.77 4.80
N LEU A 67 0.53 -2.37 4.84
CA LEU A 67 -0.67 -1.62 5.21
C LEU A 67 -0.62 -1.17 6.67
N ARG A 68 -0.10 -2.01 7.56
CA ARG A 68 0.06 -1.61 8.95
C ARG A 68 1.07 -0.48 9.09
N GLU A 69 2.13 -0.49 8.27
CA GLU A 69 3.09 0.60 8.26
C GLU A 69 2.46 1.89 7.75
N VAL A 70 1.63 1.81 6.72
CA VAL A 70 0.94 3.00 6.22
C VAL A 70 0.06 3.59 7.30
N ILE A 71 -0.70 2.75 8.00
CA ILE A 71 -1.61 3.22 9.04
C ILE A 71 -0.83 3.81 10.22
N ALA A 72 0.33 3.24 10.54
CA ALA A 72 1.15 3.78 11.62
C ALA A 72 1.65 5.18 11.28
N ARG A 73 1.93 5.44 10.01
CA ARG A 73 2.43 6.74 9.57
C ARG A 73 1.32 7.73 9.28
N ASP A 74 0.17 7.23 8.84
CA ASP A 74 -0.97 8.07 8.46
C ASP A 74 -2.25 7.38 8.94
N PRO A 75 -2.60 7.57 10.22
CA PRO A 75 -3.74 6.85 10.81
C PRO A 75 -5.09 7.17 10.20
N VAL A 76 -5.19 8.23 9.42
CA VAL A 76 -6.46 8.59 8.82
C VAL A 76 -6.54 8.25 7.34
N GLU A 77 -5.58 7.47 6.85
CA GLU A 77 -5.59 7.02 5.47
C GLU A 77 -6.69 5.97 5.31
N GLN A 78 -7.84 6.38 4.81
CA GLN A 78 -9.03 5.54 4.74
C GLN A 78 -8.79 4.28 3.89
N TYR A 79 -8.12 4.44 2.76
CA TYR A 79 -7.94 3.32 1.84
C TYR A 79 -7.07 2.23 2.46
N ALA A 80 -6.08 2.60 3.27
CA ALA A 80 -5.24 1.60 3.93
C ALA A 80 -6.04 0.74 4.90
N HIS A 81 -6.98 1.35 5.62
CA HIS A 81 -7.84 0.59 6.52
C HIS A 81 -8.72 -0.38 5.74
N LEU A 82 -9.30 0.08 4.63
CA LEU A 82 -10.13 -0.76 3.80
C LEU A 82 -9.32 -1.94 3.26
N MET A 83 -8.15 -1.66 2.72
CA MET A 83 -7.31 -2.72 2.14
C MET A 83 -6.82 -3.69 3.19
N LEU A 84 -6.50 -3.20 4.40
CA LEU A 84 -6.08 -4.10 5.48
C LEU A 84 -7.22 -5.03 5.85
N GLY A 85 -8.44 -4.50 5.96
CA GLY A 85 -9.58 -5.34 6.24
C GLY A 85 -9.77 -6.42 5.18
N ARG A 86 -9.68 -6.05 3.92
CA ARG A 86 -9.84 -7.03 2.84
C ARG A 86 -8.71 -8.05 2.83
N THR A 87 -7.49 -7.61 3.13
CA THR A 87 -6.36 -8.53 3.21
C THR A 87 -6.58 -9.56 4.32
N LEU A 88 -7.05 -9.09 5.47
CA LEU A 88 -7.31 -9.99 6.60
C LEU A 88 -8.44 -10.97 6.27
N GLN A 89 -9.47 -10.52 5.58
CA GLN A 89 -10.52 -11.45 5.14
C GLN A 89 -9.94 -12.56 4.26
N ARG A 90 -9.12 -12.20 3.29
CA ARG A 90 -8.50 -13.18 2.41
C ARG A 90 -7.56 -14.11 3.16
N ARG A 91 -6.99 -13.64 4.26
CA ARG A 91 -6.12 -14.47 5.09
C ARG A 91 -6.89 -15.32 6.11
N GLY A 92 -8.23 -15.29 6.05
CA GLY A 92 -9.05 -16.10 6.93
C GLY A 92 -9.16 -15.55 8.33
N ARG A 93 -9.05 -14.26 8.50
CA ARG A 93 -9.15 -13.61 9.81
C ARG A 93 -10.29 -12.57 9.78
N PRO A 94 -11.54 -13.04 9.57
CA PRO A 94 -12.65 -12.12 9.38
C PRO A 94 -13.02 -11.30 10.62
N ALA A 95 -12.84 -11.84 11.80
CA ALA A 95 -13.18 -11.09 13.01
C ALA A 95 -12.26 -9.89 13.17
N GLU A 96 -10.97 -10.08 12.91
CA GLU A 96 -10.01 -8.99 12.98
C GLU A 96 -10.27 -8.00 11.83
N ALA A 97 -10.60 -8.52 10.66
CA ALA A 97 -10.89 -7.68 9.50
C ALA A 97 -12.05 -6.73 9.76
N ALA A 98 -13.06 -7.19 10.48
CA ALA A 98 -14.25 -6.39 10.73
C ALA A 98 -13.91 -5.06 11.42
N ARG A 99 -12.97 -5.07 12.33
CA ARG A 99 -12.55 -3.85 13.01
C ARG A 99 -12.00 -2.83 12.03
N TRP A 100 -11.14 -3.28 11.12
CA TRP A 100 -10.52 -2.37 10.16
C TRP A 100 -11.53 -1.86 9.14
N LEU A 101 -12.48 -2.72 8.74
CA LEU A 101 -13.51 -2.30 7.81
C LEU A 101 -14.45 -1.27 8.45
N ARG A 102 -14.74 -1.39 9.74
CA ARG A 102 -15.53 -0.40 10.43
C ARG A 102 -14.79 0.93 10.52
N LEU A 103 -13.49 0.88 10.79
CA LEU A 103 -12.68 2.10 10.82
C LEU A 103 -12.64 2.77 9.44
N ALA A 104 -12.50 1.97 8.39
CA ALA A 104 -12.51 2.51 7.04
C ALA A 104 -13.83 3.22 6.73
N SER A 105 -14.92 2.60 7.13
CA SER A 105 -16.25 3.20 6.91
C SER A 105 -16.41 4.49 7.69
N ALA A 106 -15.93 4.51 8.92
CA ALA A 106 -15.99 5.71 9.76
C ALA A 106 -15.17 6.84 9.15
N LEU A 107 -13.98 6.52 8.64
CA LEU A 107 -13.14 7.55 8.03
C LEU A 107 -13.75 8.08 6.75
N GLU A 108 -14.38 7.21 5.97
CA GLU A 108 -15.02 7.63 4.74
C GLU A 108 -16.16 8.60 4.99
N GLY A 109 -17.02 8.26 5.95
CA GLY A 109 -18.14 9.12 6.28
C GLY A 109 -17.82 10.10 7.37
N GLY A 110 -16.62 10.02 7.91
CA GLY A 110 -16.31 10.72 9.12
C GLY A 110 -16.27 12.21 9.01
N GLY A 111 -16.08 12.68 7.80
CA GLY A 111 -16.11 14.10 7.65
C GLY A 111 -17.50 14.65 7.67
N ALA A 112 -18.48 13.81 7.60
CA ALA A 112 -19.81 14.25 7.44
C ALA A 112 -20.42 14.48 8.77
N PRO A 113 -20.50 15.66 9.12
CA PRO A 113 -20.91 15.90 10.41
C PRO A 113 -22.31 15.71 10.59
N ASP A 114 -22.97 15.89 9.94
CA ASP A 114 -24.20 15.81 10.14
C ASP A 114 -24.70 14.92 10.07
N ALA A 115 -24.18 14.55 9.75
CA ALA A 115 -24.75 13.67 9.79
C ALA A 115 -25.58 13.79 10.63
#